data_1eed7afbec4453795ae3cfd250d1856b
#
_entry.id   1eed7afbec4453795ae3cfd250d1856b
#
_cell.length_a   1.000
_cell.length_b   1.000
_cell.length_c   1.000
_cell.angle_alpha   90.00
_cell.angle_beta   90.00
_cell.angle_gamma   90.00
#
_symmetry.space_group_name_H-M   'P 1'
#
loop_
_entity.id
_entity.type
_entity.pdbx_description
1 polymer ?
#
loop_
_entity_poly.entity_id
_entity_poly.type
_entity_poly.pdbx_seq_one_letter_code
_entity_poly.pdbx_strand_id
1 'polypeptide(L)'
;MIKKVFIQITILCLLCIKASAVEKVVLFGDSLMAGYGLPAEQHLSVVLQNQLQAKGYKIQIINGSVSGSTSAGGLNRIEWTLQEPNIDLLILGLGANDMLRGISPVETKANLEKIIQMTRSKNIPILLAGMLAPTSHGLAYKKQFDQIYPSLAATYNLPLIPFLLEGVAMRPEFNQGDGIHPNLEGTKKVSALLEKKIIELFKLKTK
;
A
#
# COMPACT_ATOMS: atom_id res chain seq x y z
N MET A 1 -21.32 68.47 -27.46
CA MET A 1 -22.01 67.35 -26.69
C MET A 1 -21.26 66.09 -26.94
N ILE A 2 -20.43 65.62 -25.96
CA ILE A 2 -19.61 64.44 -26.05
C ILE A 2 -20.36 63.34 -25.31
N LYS A 3 -20.84 62.29 -26.00
CA LYS A 3 -21.49 61.11 -25.39
C LYS A 3 -20.38 60.23 -24.82
N LYS A 4 -20.37 60.09 -23.48
CA LYS A 4 -19.54 59.12 -22.78
C LYS A 4 -20.14 57.73 -22.94
N VAL A 5 -19.44 56.84 -23.64
CA VAL A 5 -19.79 55.41 -23.74
C VAL A 5 -19.17 54.70 -22.53
N PHE A 6 -20.00 54.21 -21.64
CA PHE A 6 -19.58 53.34 -20.54
C PHE A 6 -19.49 51.91 -21.08
N ILE A 7 -18.25 51.38 -21.17
CA ILE A 7 -18.01 49.97 -21.45
C ILE A 7 -18.05 49.23 -20.11
N GLN A 8 -19.12 48.48 -19.89
CA GLN A 8 -19.20 47.52 -18.76
C GLN A 8 -18.38 46.29 -19.12
N ILE A 9 -17.21 46.13 -18.47
CA ILE A 9 -16.41 44.89 -18.53
C ILE A 9 -17.01 43.92 -17.54
N THR A 10 -17.76 42.95 -18.03
CA THR A 10 -18.25 41.83 -17.24
C THR A 10 -17.08 40.85 -17.04
N ILE A 11 -16.46 40.88 -15.88
CA ILE A 11 -15.45 39.89 -15.50
C ILE A 11 -16.17 38.57 -15.21
N LEU A 12 -16.12 37.64 -16.19
CA LEU A 12 -16.58 36.29 -16.05
C LEU A 12 -15.54 35.51 -15.18
N CYS A 13 -15.77 35.43 -13.88
CA CYS A 13 -15.00 34.55 -13.02
C CYS A 13 -15.25 33.09 -13.45
N LEU A 14 -14.37 32.53 -14.28
CA LEU A 14 -14.29 31.09 -14.49
C LEU A 14 -13.87 30.46 -13.15
N LEU A 15 -14.84 29.98 -12.40
CA LEU A 15 -14.61 29.01 -11.35
C LEU A 15 -14.04 27.75 -12.01
N CYS A 16 -12.71 27.64 -12.05
CA CYS A 16 -12.05 26.36 -12.33
C CYS A 16 -12.46 25.38 -11.24
N ILE A 17 -13.53 24.62 -11.47
CA ILE A 17 -13.82 23.41 -10.72
C ILE A 17 -12.66 22.48 -11.05
N LYS A 18 -11.66 22.40 -10.16
CA LYS A 18 -10.67 21.33 -10.20
C LYS A 18 -11.46 20.03 -10.07
N ALA A 19 -11.67 19.34 -11.18
CA ALA A 19 -12.10 17.95 -11.13
C ALA A 19 -11.09 17.25 -10.22
N SER A 20 -11.56 16.76 -9.05
CA SER A 20 -10.71 15.99 -8.15
C SER A 20 -10.20 14.80 -8.94
N ALA A 21 -8.90 14.81 -9.26
CA ALA A 21 -8.27 13.69 -9.94
C ALA A 21 -8.48 12.43 -9.09
N VAL A 22 -8.70 11.31 -9.76
CA VAL A 22 -8.78 10.01 -9.09
C VAL A 22 -7.37 9.66 -8.63
N GLU A 23 -7.16 9.54 -7.31
CA GLU A 23 -5.87 9.15 -6.77
C GLU A 23 -5.65 7.64 -6.96
N LYS A 24 -4.46 7.26 -7.41
CA LYS A 24 -4.11 5.89 -7.77
C LYS A 24 -3.18 5.28 -6.73
N VAL A 25 -3.62 4.21 -6.08
CA VAL A 25 -2.88 3.47 -5.07
C VAL A 25 -2.56 2.09 -5.59
N VAL A 26 -1.28 1.72 -5.62
CA VAL A 26 -0.81 0.40 -6.04
C VAL A 26 -0.51 -0.44 -4.80
N LEU A 27 -1.14 -1.61 -4.68
CA LEU A 27 -0.75 -2.66 -3.73
C LEU A 27 0.39 -3.46 -4.35
N PHE A 28 1.56 -3.41 -3.75
CA PHE A 28 2.75 -4.13 -4.21
C PHE A 28 3.24 -5.08 -3.12
N GLY A 29 2.74 -6.31 -3.19
CA GLY A 29 2.93 -7.32 -2.15
C GLY A 29 2.98 -8.74 -2.69
N ASP A 30 2.68 -9.67 -1.81
CA ASP A 30 2.59 -11.10 -2.06
C ASP A 30 1.14 -11.63 -1.98
N SER A 31 0.96 -12.89 -1.60
CA SER A 31 -0.36 -13.53 -1.47
C SER A 31 -1.31 -12.85 -0.49
N LEU A 32 -0.78 -12.19 0.54
CA LEU A 32 -1.57 -11.46 1.55
C LEU A 32 -2.30 -10.25 0.96
N MET A 33 -1.73 -9.66 -0.10
CA MET A 33 -2.34 -8.53 -0.81
C MET A 33 -2.98 -8.95 -2.13
N ALA A 34 -2.54 -10.06 -2.74
CA ALA A 34 -3.06 -10.53 -4.02
C ALA A 34 -4.48 -11.09 -3.95
N GLY A 35 -4.91 -11.59 -2.78
CA GLY A 35 -6.22 -12.24 -2.59
C GLY A 35 -6.17 -13.76 -2.79
N TYR A 36 -5.02 -14.39 -2.46
CA TYR A 36 -4.84 -15.83 -2.59
C TYR A 36 -5.96 -16.65 -1.93
N GLY A 37 -6.49 -17.63 -2.67
CA GLY A 37 -7.52 -18.55 -2.17
C GLY A 37 -8.93 -17.96 -2.05
N LEU A 38 -9.11 -16.68 -2.40
CA LEU A 38 -10.40 -15.99 -2.35
C LEU A 38 -10.99 -15.77 -3.75
N PRO A 39 -12.32 -15.74 -3.89
CA PRO A 39 -12.98 -15.22 -5.09
C PRO A 39 -12.57 -13.78 -5.37
N ALA A 40 -12.58 -13.38 -6.65
CA ALA A 40 -12.06 -12.07 -7.10
C ALA A 40 -12.69 -10.88 -6.37
N GLU A 41 -14.00 -10.94 -6.10
CA GLU A 41 -14.77 -9.90 -5.38
C GLU A 41 -14.38 -9.75 -3.91
N GLN A 42 -13.67 -10.74 -3.35
CA GLN A 42 -13.16 -10.74 -1.97
C GLN A 42 -11.67 -10.39 -1.88
N HIS A 43 -11.00 -10.14 -3.01
CA HIS A 43 -9.61 -9.72 -3.00
C HIS A 43 -9.44 -8.41 -2.24
N LEU A 44 -8.31 -8.24 -1.55
CA LEU A 44 -8.02 -7.06 -0.74
C LEU A 44 -8.19 -5.76 -1.53
N SER A 45 -7.76 -5.73 -2.78
CA SER A 45 -7.89 -4.56 -3.65
C SER A 45 -9.35 -4.16 -3.89
N VAL A 46 -10.24 -5.14 -4.08
CA VAL A 46 -11.67 -4.91 -4.31
C VAL A 46 -12.37 -4.48 -3.03
N VAL A 47 -12.11 -5.17 -1.92
CA VAL A 47 -12.68 -4.83 -0.61
C VAL A 47 -12.27 -3.41 -0.19
N LEU A 48 -11.00 -3.07 -0.34
CA LEU A 48 -10.46 -1.74 -0.02
C LEU A 48 -11.04 -0.65 -0.95
N GLN A 49 -11.14 -0.94 -2.25
CA GLN A 49 -11.76 -0.05 -3.22
C GLN A 49 -13.20 0.29 -2.83
N ASN A 50 -14.00 -0.73 -2.52
CA ASN A 50 -15.41 -0.58 -2.16
C ASN A 50 -15.58 0.21 -0.84
N GLN A 51 -14.72 -0.04 0.16
CA GLN A 51 -14.76 0.69 1.44
C GLN A 51 -14.44 2.17 1.27
N LEU A 52 -13.41 2.51 0.47
CA LEU A 52 -13.04 3.88 0.18
C LEU A 52 -14.12 4.62 -0.61
N GLN A 53 -14.70 3.96 -1.63
CA GLN A 53 -15.79 4.53 -2.44
C GLN A 53 -17.06 4.77 -1.62
N ALA A 54 -17.42 3.84 -0.73
CA ALA A 54 -18.58 4.00 0.17
C ALA A 54 -18.43 5.22 1.10
N LYS A 55 -17.22 5.68 1.37
CA LYS A 55 -16.90 6.90 2.13
C LYS A 55 -16.71 8.14 1.26
N GLY A 56 -16.96 8.02 -0.05
CA GLY A 56 -16.89 9.14 -1.00
C GLY A 56 -15.48 9.48 -1.51
N TYR A 57 -14.46 8.65 -1.21
CA TYR A 57 -13.11 8.87 -1.72
C TYR A 57 -12.99 8.40 -3.17
N LYS A 58 -12.44 9.26 -4.04
CA LYS A 58 -12.16 8.95 -5.44
C LYS A 58 -10.75 8.37 -5.58
N ILE A 59 -10.56 7.18 -5.05
CA ILE A 59 -9.28 6.46 -5.06
C ILE A 59 -9.45 5.20 -5.91
N GLN A 60 -8.50 4.93 -6.80
CA GLN A 60 -8.39 3.69 -7.57
C GLN A 60 -7.34 2.79 -6.91
N ILE A 61 -7.71 1.55 -6.59
CA ILE A 61 -6.79 0.55 -6.05
C ILE A 61 -6.37 -0.40 -7.17
N ILE A 62 -5.06 -0.47 -7.42
CA ILE A 62 -4.46 -1.39 -8.39
C ILE A 62 -3.79 -2.53 -7.64
N ASN A 63 -4.14 -3.76 -8.00
CA ASN A 63 -3.48 -4.94 -7.46
C ASN A 63 -2.23 -5.28 -8.29
N GLY A 64 -1.07 -4.83 -7.84
CA GLY A 64 0.24 -5.18 -8.36
C GLY A 64 0.92 -6.30 -7.56
N SER A 65 0.18 -7.04 -6.73
CA SER A 65 0.72 -8.09 -5.87
C SER A 65 0.75 -9.45 -6.57
N VAL A 66 1.72 -10.28 -6.22
CA VAL A 66 1.91 -11.61 -6.82
C VAL A 66 2.08 -12.65 -5.72
N SER A 67 1.18 -13.65 -5.67
CA SER A 67 1.25 -14.72 -4.68
C SER A 67 2.58 -15.47 -4.73
N GLY A 68 3.15 -15.77 -3.55
CA GLY A 68 4.45 -16.45 -3.43
C GLY A 68 5.67 -15.55 -3.65
N SER A 69 5.47 -14.24 -3.95
CA SER A 69 6.57 -13.31 -4.19
C SER A 69 7.40 -13.09 -2.94
N THR A 70 8.72 -13.29 -3.03
CA THR A 70 9.70 -12.86 -2.03
C THR A 70 10.10 -11.40 -2.26
N SER A 71 10.90 -10.83 -1.38
CA SER A 71 11.52 -9.52 -1.59
C SER A 71 12.35 -9.47 -2.88
N ALA A 72 13.11 -10.52 -3.19
CA ALA A 72 13.84 -10.66 -4.45
C ALA A 72 12.89 -10.74 -5.66
N GLY A 73 11.81 -11.51 -5.57
CA GLY A 73 10.77 -11.59 -6.61
C GLY A 73 10.11 -10.23 -6.85
N GLY A 74 9.86 -9.46 -5.79
CA GLY A 74 9.39 -8.09 -5.88
C GLY A 74 10.40 -7.17 -6.56
N LEU A 75 11.68 -7.24 -6.17
CA LEU A 75 12.75 -6.45 -6.77
C LEU A 75 12.84 -6.67 -8.30
N ASN A 76 12.69 -7.89 -8.75
CA ASN A 76 12.77 -8.23 -10.19
C ASN A 76 11.60 -7.66 -11.02
N ARG A 77 10.47 -7.29 -10.40
CA ARG A 77 9.27 -6.79 -11.10
C ARG A 77 8.88 -5.36 -10.78
N ILE A 78 9.55 -4.71 -9.82
CA ILE A 78 9.17 -3.34 -9.42
C ILE A 78 9.26 -2.35 -10.59
N GLU A 79 10.29 -2.45 -11.42
CA GLU A 79 10.48 -1.55 -12.56
C GLU A 79 9.29 -1.58 -13.52
N TRP A 80 8.75 -2.78 -13.81
CA TRP A 80 7.54 -2.92 -14.61
C TRP A 80 6.32 -2.30 -13.93
N THR A 81 6.15 -2.50 -12.63
CA THR A 81 5.04 -1.91 -11.87
C THR A 81 5.10 -0.38 -11.88
N LEU A 82 6.31 0.19 -11.83
CA LEU A 82 6.52 1.65 -11.86
C LEU A 82 6.32 2.28 -13.26
N GLN A 83 5.99 1.50 -14.29
CA GLN A 83 5.53 1.99 -15.59
C GLN A 83 4.05 2.39 -15.58
N GLU A 84 3.28 1.94 -14.58
CA GLU A 84 1.89 2.41 -14.39
C GLU A 84 1.88 3.93 -14.21
N PRO A 85 1.15 4.67 -15.06
CA PRO A 85 1.16 6.13 -15.01
C PRO A 85 0.41 6.67 -13.79
N ASN A 86 0.90 7.79 -13.26
CA ASN A 86 0.23 8.56 -12.21
C ASN A 86 -0.05 7.75 -10.93
N ILE A 87 0.94 7.03 -10.43
CA ILE A 87 0.87 6.39 -9.11
C ILE A 87 1.00 7.47 -8.03
N ASP A 88 -0.03 7.65 -7.21
CA ASP A 88 -0.02 8.61 -6.09
C ASP A 88 0.49 8.00 -4.79
N LEU A 89 0.41 6.67 -4.65
CA LEU A 89 0.92 5.92 -3.50
C LEU A 89 1.22 4.48 -3.89
N LEU A 90 2.39 3.97 -3.50
CA LEU A 90 2.71 2.55 -3.54
C LEU A 90 2.70 1.99 -2.11
N ILE A 91 1.92 0.93 -1.87
CA ILE A 91 1.91 0.20 -0.60
C ILE A 91 2.81 -1.02 -0.77
N LEU A 92 3.96 -1.01 -0.10
CA LEU A 92 4.96 -2.08 -0.16
C LEU A 92 4.75 -3.06 0.98
N GLY A 93 4.27 -4.28 0.68
CA GLY A 93 4.00 -5.35 1.64
C GLY A 93 4.60 -6.68 1.18
N LEU A 94 5.92 -6.79 1.22
CA LEU A 94 6.70 -7.99 0.90
C LEU A 94 7.54 -8.43 2.10
N GLY A 95 8.01 -9.68 2.09
CA GLY A 95 8.89 -10.25 3.11
C GLY A 95 8.28 -11.43 3.86
N ALA A 96 6.95 -11.64 3.80
CA ALA A 96 6.33 -12.80 4.44
C ALA A 96 6.86 -14.12 3.85
N ASN A 97 7.01 -14.21 2.53
CA ASN A 97 7.59 -15.39 1.88
C ASN A 97 9.08 -15.57 2.16
N ASP A 98 9.83 -14.49 2.34
CA ASP A 98 11.22 -14.55 2.80
C ASP A 98 11.30 -15.20 4.18
N MET A 99 10.49 -14.72 5.10
CA MET A 99 10.37 -15.27 6.45
C MET A 99 9.97 -16.76 6.42
N LEU A 100 8.91 -17.11 5.70
CA LEU A 100 8.43 -18.51 5.63
C LEU A 100 9.49 -19.47 5.06
N ARG A 101 10.37 -18.99 4.20
CA ARG A 101 11.46 -19.75 3.56
C ARG A 101 12.78 -19.65 4.32
N GLY A 102 12.84 -18.92 5.43
CA GLY A 102 14.06 -18.74 6.21
C GLY A 102 15.15 -17.95 5.48
N ILE A 103 14.77 -17.10 4.52
CA ILE A 103 15.72 -16.20 3.83
C ILE A 103 16.28 -15.21 4.84
N SER A 104 17.57 -14.90 4.70
CA SER A 104 18.28 -14.00 5.61
C SER A 104 17.54 -12.64 5.74
N PRO A 105 17.28 -12.16 6.97
CA PRO A 105 16.74 -10.82 7.19
C PRO A 105 17.58 -9.69 6.58
N VAL A 106 18.89 -9.89 6.48
CA VAL A 106 19.81 -8.94 5.82
C VAL A 106 19.52 -8.85 4.33
N GLU A 107 19.34 -10.00 3.67
CA GLU A 107 18.98 -10.06 2.25
C GLU A 107 17.59 -9.48 1.99
N THR A 108 16.59 -9.87 2.79
CA THR A 108 15.24 -9.32 2.73
C THR A 108 15.26 -7.80 2.83
N LYS A 109 15.98 -7.26 3.82
CA LYS A 109 16.13 -5.82 4.01
C LYS A 109 16.76 -5.14 2.80
N ALA A 110 17.86 -5.69 2.26
CA ALA A 110 18.55 -5.13 1.12
C ALA A 110 17.68 -5.07 -0.14
N ASN A 111 16.86 -6.10 -0.39
CA ASN A 111 15.92 -6.11 -1.51
C ASN A 111 14.80 -5.08 -1.34
N LEU A 112 14.19 -5.00 -0.14
CA LEU A 112 13.17 -3.99 0.16
C LEU A 112 13.73 -2.57 0.04
N GLU A 113 14.96 -2.35 0.49
CA GLU A 113 15.64 -1.07 0.38
C GLU A 113 15.82 -0.64 -1.08
N LYS A 114 16.25 -1.54 -1.97
CA LYS A 114 16.35 -1.27 -3.41
C LYS A 114 14.98 -0.93 -4.01
N ILE A 115 13.92 -1.66 -3.66
CA ILE A 115 12.55 -1.35 -4.10
C ILE A 115 12.15 0.07 -3.67
N ILE A 116 12.43 0.43 -2.42
CA ILE A 116 12.17 1.79 -1.89
C ILE A 116 12.92 2.85 -2.70
N GLN A 117 14.22 2.62 -2.95
CA GLN A 117 15.05 3.56 -3.72
C GLN A 117 14.54 3.74 -5.15
N MET A 118 14.22 2.65 -5.86
CA MET A 118 13.66 2.70 -7.21
C MET A 118 12.31 3.43 -7.25
N THR A 119 11.44 3.18 -6.29
CA THR A 119 10.14 3.86 -6.20
C THR A 119 10.32 5.37 -5.93
N ARG A 120 11.20 5.73 -5.01
CA ARG A 120 11.52 7.14 -4.70
C ARG A 120 12.17 7.87 -5.86
N SER A 121 12.98 7.21 -6.69
CA SER A 121 13.58 7.83 -7.89
C SER A 121 12.52 8.29 -8.91
N LYS A 122 11.31 7.75 -8.84
CA LYS A 122 10.13 8.18 -9.62
C LYS A 122 9.26 9.20 -8.87
N ASN A 123 9.69 9.69 -7.70
CA ASN A 123 8.94 10.59 -6.82
C ASN A 123 7.58 10.02 -6.36
N ILE A 124 7.44 8.69 -6.28
CA ILE A 124 6.23 8.02 -5.83
C ILE A 124 6.29 7.86 -4.30
N PRO A 125 5.30 8.36 -3.55
CA PRO A 125 5.18 8.12 -2.12
C PRO A 125 5.02 6.64 -1.80
N ILE A 126 5.55 6.20 -0.64
CA ILE A 126 5.49 4.81 -0.20
C ILE A 126 4.86 4.73 1.18
N LEU A 127 3.92 3.80 1.35
CA LEU A 127 3.49 3.27 2.64
C LEU A 127 4.12 1.90 2.82
N LEU A 128 4.94 1.74 3.85
CA LEU A 128 5.56 0.45 4.16
C LEU A 128 4.62 -0.37 5.06
N ALA A 129 4.28 -1.59 4.63
CA ALA A 129 3.47 -2.53 5.39
C ALA A 129 4.35 -3.67 5.89
N GLY A 130 4.59 -3.68 7.19
CA GLY A 130 5.53 -4.59 7.84
C GLY A 130 4.94 -5.96 8.15
N MET A 131 5.86 -6.88 8.47
CA MET A 131 5.59 -8.25 8.87
C MET A 131 6.40 -8.59 10.12
N LEU A 132 5.92 -9.51 10.93
CA LEU A 132 6.61 -10.01 12.12
C LEU A 132 6.90 -11.50 11.95
N ALA A 133 8.10 -11.93 12.36
CA ALA A 133 8.47 -13.34 12.33
C ALA A 133 7.96 -14.09 13.56
N PRO A 134 7.55 -15.37 13.43
CA PRO A 134 7.26 -16.22 14.56
C PRO A 134 8.55 -16.62 15.30
N THR A 135 8.41 -17.08 16.53
CA THR A 135 9.55 -17.56 17.34
C THR A 135 10.12 -18.88 16.86
N SER A 136 9.39 -19.62 16.01
CA SER A 136 9.82 -20.92 15.47
C SER A 136 11.10 -20.87 14.65
N HIS A 137 11.44 -19.70 14.08
CA HIS A 137 12.72 -19.46 13.38
C HIS A 137 13.89 -19.13 14.34
N GLY A 138 13.65 -19.15 15.65
CA GLY A 138 14.61 -18.75 16.67
C GLY A 138 14.59 -17.25 16.97
N LEU A 139 14.93 -16.91 18.21
CA LEU A 139 14.85 -15.53 18.70
C LEU A 139 15.79 -14.56 17.96
N ALA A 140 16.96 -15.05 17.54
CA ALA A 140 17.92 -14.24 16.79
C ALA A 140 17.37 -13.81 15.42
N TYR A 141 16.80 -14.76 14.66
CA TYR A 141 16.14 -14.49 13.38
C TYR A 141 14.99 -13.51 13.57
N LYS A 142 14.09 -13.82 14.52
CA LYS A 142 12.94 -12.96 14.82
C LYS A 142 13.38 -11.53 15.12
N LYS A 143 14.34 -11.33 16.01
CA LYS A 143 14.83 -10.00 16.36
C LYS A 143 15.36 -9.23 15.14
N GLN A 144 16.09 -9.90 14.26
CA GLN A 144 16.63 -9.26 13.05
C GLN A 144 15.52 -8.95 12.05
N PHE A 145 14.60 -9.90 11.83
CA PHE A 145 13.51 -9.72 10.87
C PHE A 145 12.54 -8.61 11.29
N ASP A 146 12.11 -8.59 12.55
CA ASP A 146 11.18 -7.60 13.07
C ASP A 146 11.74 -6.16 13.02
N GLN A 147 13.07 -6.00 12.97
CA GLN A 147 13.73 -4.70 12.83
C GLN A 147 13.83 -4.20 11.38
N ILE A 148 13.52 -5.01 10.37
CA ILE A 148 13.61 -4.62 8.95
C ILE A 148 12.77 -3.37 8.68
N TYR A 149 11.47 -3.47 8.94
CA TYR A 149 10.50 -2.42 8.56
C TYR A 149 10.67 -1.14 9.37
N PRO A 150 10.80 -1.18 10.72
CA PRO A 150 11.06 0.03 11.49
C PRO A 150 12.35 0.73 11.07
N SER A 151 13.43 -0.04 10.78
CA SER A 151 14.69 0.56 10.36
C SER A 151 14.58 1.22 8.98
N LEU A 152 13.92 0.58 8.01
CA LEU A 152 13.71 1.17 6.68
C LEU A 152 12.79 2.40 6.76
N ALA A 153 11.72 2.33 7.56
CA ALA A 153 10.83 3.46 7.76
C ALA A 153 11.57 4.66 8.35
N ALA A 154 12.43 4.45 9.35
CA ALA A 154 13.24 5.50 9.95
C ALA A 154 14.27 6.06 8.96
N THR A 155 15.00 5.19 8.24
CA THR A 155 16.05 5.60 7.28
C THR A 155 15.49 6.45 6.14
N TYR A 156 14.32 6.09 5.64
CA TYR A 156 13.71 6.74 4.47
C TYR A 156 12.56 7.70 4.81
N ASN A 157 12.29 7.91 6.10
CA ASN A 157 11.17 8.72 6.61
C ASN A 157 9.83 8.30 5.97
N LEU A 158 9.52 7.00 6.03
CA LEU A 158 8.31 6.43 5.44
C LEU A 158 7.22 6.23 6.50
N PRO A 159 5.96 6.48 6.14
CA PRO A 159 4.84 5.99 6.92
C PRO A 159 4.89 4.46 6.99
N LEU A 160 4.61 3.91 8.18
CA LEU A 160 4.71 2.48 8.47
C LEU A 160 3.41 1.96 9.07
N ILE A 161 2.97 0.82 8.56
CA ILE A 161 2.09 -0.11 9.28
C ILE A 161 3.02 -1.18 9.86
N PRO A 162 3.22 -1.24 11.18
CA PRO A 162 4.20 -2.14 11.79
C PRO A 162 3.94 -3.61 11.50
N PHE A 163 2.65 -4.02 11.44
CA PHE A 163 2.24 -5.36 11.15
C PHE A 163 0.95 -5.38 10.32
N LEU A 164 1.05 -5.82 9.06
CA LEU A 164 -0.09 -5.85 8.12
C LEU A 164 -1.25 -6.72 8.61
N LEU A 165 -0.92 -7.84 9.29
CA LEU A 165 -1.90 -8.81 9.80
C LEU A 165 -2.29 -8.56 11.26
N GLU A 166 -2.19 -7.34 11.75
CA GLU A 166 -2.59 -7.01 13.12
C GLU A 166 -4.07 -7.35 13.35
N GLY A 167 -4.35 -8.10 14.42
CA GLY A 167 -5.69 -8.57 14.76
C GLY A 167 -6.25 -9.67 13.84
N VAL A 168 -5.44 -10.18 12.90
CA VAL A 168 -5.78 -11.27 11.96
C VAL A 168 -4.90 -12.50 12.17
N ALA A 169 -3.58 -12.30 12.27
CA ALA A 169 -2.64 -13.41 12.43
C ALA A 169 -2.96 -14.26 13.65
N MET A 170 -2.77 -15.59 13.51
CA MET A 170 -2.99 -16.58 14.56
C MET A 170 -4.45 -16.68 15.06
N ARG A 171 -5.41 -16.13 14.31
CA ARG A 171 -6.85 -16.21 14.65
C ARG A 171 -7.59 -17.02 13.59
N PRO A 172 -7.99 -18.27 13.91
CA PRO A 172 -8.66 -19.14 12.94
C PRO A 172 -9.91 -18.53 12.31
N GLU A 173 -10.66 -17.72 13.06
CA GLU A 173 -11.88 -17.04 12.59
C GLU A 173 -11.62 -16.00 11.49
N PHE A 174 -10.36 -15.53 11.33
CA PHE A 174 -9.98 -14.55 10.32
C PHE A 174 -9.05 -15.10 9.24
N ASN A 175 -8.71 -16.38 9.32
CA ASN A 175 -7.81 -17.03 8.35
C ASN A 175 -8.51 -18.16 7.61
N GLN A 176 -8.00 -18.48 6.44
CA GLN A 176 -8.37 -19.66 5.69
C GLN A 176 -7.87 -20.93 6.41
N GLY A 177 -8.25 -22.10 5.93
CA GLY A 177 -7.89 -23.37 6.53
C GLY A 177 -6.38 -23.64 6.62
N ASP A 178 -5.54 -22.89 5.93
CA ASP A 178 -4.08 -22.96 6.01
C ASP A 178 -3.49 -22.19 7.21
N GLY A 179 -4.29 -21.38 7.91
CA GLY A 179 -3.88 -20.60 9.07
C GLY A 179 -2.94 -19.41 8.77
N ILE A 180 -2.67 -19.14 7.48
CA ILE A 180 -1.70 -18.11 7.02
C ILE A 180 -2.41 -16.98 6.30
N HIS A 181 -3.30 -17.32 5.36
CA HIS A 181 -3.96 -16.36 4.51
C HIS A 181 -5.30 -15.90 5.12
N PRO A 182 -5.57 -14.59 5.12
CA PRO A 182 -6.86 -14.06 5.57
C PRO A 182 -8.02 -14.66 4.77
N ASN A 183 -9.12 -15.00 5.47
CA ASN A 183 -10.42 -15.22 4.85
C ASN A 183 -11.09 -13.85 4.58
N LEU A 184 -12.36 -13.82 4.13
CA LEU A 184 -13.06 -12.56 3.86
C LEU A 184 -13.10 -11.61 5.07
N GLU A 185 -13.36 -12.14 6.27
CA GLU A 185 -13.41 -11.31 7.48
C GLU A 185 -12.02 -10.78 7.88
N GLY A 186 -10.98 -11.59 7.71
CA GLY A 186 -9.60 -11.15 7.84
C GLY A 186 -9.22 -10.09 6.81
N THR A 187 -9.61 -10.29 5.55
CA THR A 187 -9.40 -9.31 4.47
C THR A 187 -10.06 -7.97 4.78
N LYS A 188 -11.28 -7.96 5.33
CA LYS A 188 -11.96 -6.72 5.75
C LYS A 188 -11.17 -5.99 6.86
N LYS A 189 -10.55 -6.72 7.80
CA LYS A 189 -9.71 -6.13 8.86
C LYS A 189 -8.45 -5.51 8.30
N VAL A 190 -7.73 -6.23 7.43
CA VAL A 190 -6.54 -5.72 6.74
C VAL A 190 -6.91 -4.48 5.90
N SER A 191 -8.03 -4.55 5.19
CA SER A 191 -8.54 -3.43 4.40
C SER A 191 -8.82 -2.21 5.26
N ALA A 192 -9.47 -2.36 6.42
CA ALA A 192 -9.76 -1.25 7.33
C ALA A 192 -8.48 -0.58 7.88
N LEU A 193 -7.43 -1.38 8.13
CA LEU A 193 -6.12 -0.88 8.54
C LEU A 193 -5.48 -0.03 7.43
N LEU A 194 -5.47 -0.53 6.19
CA LEU A 194 -4.95 0.19 5.03
C LEU A 194 -5.77 1.44 4.72
N GLU A 195 -7.10 1.34 4.73
CA GLU A 195 -8.02 2.46 4.50
C GLU A 195 -7.71 3.64 5.43
N LYS A 196 -7.63 3.36 6.75
CA LYS A 196 -7.30 4.40 7.75
C LYS A 196 -6.01 5.13 7.39
N LYS A 197 -4.97 4.37 7.01
CA LYS A 197 -3.64 4.93 6.71
C LYS A 197 -3.62 5.69 5.38
N ILE A 198 -4.31 5.21 4.36
CA ILE A 198 -4.47 5.89 3.08
C ILE A 198 -5.16 7.25 3.29
N ILE A 199 -6.29 7.27 4.00
CA ILE A 199 -7.03 8.51 4.27
C ILE A 199 -6.17 9.51 5.02
N GLU A 200 -5.40 9.06 6.04
CA GLU A 200 -4.47 9.91 6.79
C GLU A 200 -3.44 10.54 5.86
N LEU A 201 -2.82 9.77 4.98
CA LEU A 201 -1.77 10.23 4.06
C LEU A 201 -2.31 11.22 3.01
N PHE A 202 -3.50 10.97 2.46
CA PHE A 202 -4.09 11.88 1.48
C PHE A 202 -4.66 13.16 2.10
N LYS A 203 -5.19 13.13 3.32
CA LYS A 203 -5.59 14.34 4.06
C LYS A 203 -4.42 15.28 4.36
N LEU A 204 -3.22 14.73 4.56
CA LEU A 204 -2.01 15.53 4.76
C LEU A 204 -1.54 16.23 3.48
N LYS A 205 -1.85 15.67 2.29
CA LYS A 205 -1.53 16.28 1.00
C LYS A 205 -2.43 17.46 0.64
N THR A 206 -3.63 17.56 1.21
CA THR A 206 -4.63 18.59 0.90
C THR A 206 -4.54 19.84 1.79
N LYS A 207 -3.58 19.90 2.72
CA LYS A 207 -3.25 21.07 3.54
C LYS A 207 -2.06 21.83 2.96
#